data_138bf1c0a4cbf5051ff643e56922c753
#
_entry.id   138bf1c0a4cbf5051ff643e56922c753
#
_cell.length_a   1.000
_cell.length_b   1.000
_cell.length_c   1.000
_cell.angle_alpha   90.00
_cell.angle_beta   90.00
_cell.angle_gamma   90.00
#
_symmetry.space_group_name_H-M   'P 1'
#
loop_
_entity.id
_entity.type
_entity.pdbx_description
1 polymer ?
#
loop_
_entity_poly.entity_id
_entity_poly.type
_entity_poly.pdbx_seq_one_letter_code
_entity_poly.pdbx_strand_id
1 'polypeptide(L)'
;NSEVGHTNIGAGRVVYQTISRIDQSLQDGSFLENGALRGAISHVSRGEGSSETASERLPKLHLVGLVGKGGVHAIDRHYEAILSMASSQGLAASQIVFHAILDGRDTAPNSALGFLHELESMLAKHGGRIATVCGRYWAMDRDTNWERTELYWNCMVRGRAEHAAESAADAVSAALARGEKDEFVAPTIIGSQGAATQANNPSAVQDGDSVFCFNYRADRVRQMSEAFLFDDFAQFERGPRPLTHYATMAQYRDDFACPVAFPPQELHSLFGELVSAKGLRQFRCAETEKYAHVTFFFNGGREAVYPGEDRVLVPSPKVATYDLK
;
A
#
# COMPACT_ATOMS: atom_id res chain seq x y z
N ASN A 1 10.41 6.34 -16.31
CA ASN A 1 11.79 5.99 -16.02
C ASN A 1 12.31 4.97 -17.06
N SER A 2 13.58 4.60 -17.00
CA SER A 2 14.23 3.72 -17.98
C SER A 2 13.62 2.30 -18.01
N GLU A 3 13.23 1.76 -16.88
CA GLU A 3 12.58 0.45 -16.75
C GLU A 3 11.28 0.40 -17.55
N VAL A 4 10.41 1.38 -17.32
CA VAL A 4 9.12 1.52 -18.05
C VAL A 4 9.34 1.71 -19.54
N GLY A 5 10.35 2.53 -19.93
CA GLY A 5 10.68 2.74 -21.33
C GLY A 5 11.07 1.46 -22.04
N HIS A 6 11.93 0.63 -21.44
CA HIS A 6 12.33 -0.65 -22.01
C HIS A 6 11.20 -1.68 -22.03
N THR A 7 10.33 -1.67 -21.01
CA THR A 7 9.12 -2.51 -21.04
C THR A 7 8.18 -2.11 -22.18
N ASN A 8 7.97 -0.81 -22.40
CA ASN A 8 7.15 -0.32 -23.51
C ASN A 8 7.73 -0.69 -24.89
N ILE A 9 9.06 -0.54 -25.07
CA ILE A 9 9.74 -0.92 -26.32
C ILE A 9 9.59 -2.42 -26.55
N GLY A 10 9.87 -3.24 -25.54
CA GLY A 10 9.74 -4.70 -25.65
C GLY A 10 8.30 -5.18 -25.88
N ALA A 11 7.31 -4.45 -25.36
CA ALA A 11 5.90 -4.73 -25.55
C ALA A 11 5.34 -4.20 -26.89
N GLY A 12 6.03 -3.28 -27.55
CA GLY A 12 5.54 -2.58 -28.74
C GLY A 12 4.29 -1.74 -28.50
N ARG A 13 3.98 -1.43 -27.23
CA ARG A 13 2.83 -0.66 -26.80
C ARG A 13 3.07 0.00 -25.45
N VAL A 14 2.23 0.97 -25.07
CA VAL A 14 2.27 1.58 -23.74
C VAL A 14 1.84 0.53 -22.70
N VAL A 15 2.71 0.25 -21.75
CA VAL A 15 2.43 -0.56 -20.56
C VAL A 15 2.26 0.39 -19.38
N TYR A 16 1.05 0.50 -18.89
CA TYR A 16 0.73 1.44 -17.82
C TYR A 16 1.23 0.94 -16.48
N GLN A 17 1.85 1.82 -15.72
CA GLN A 17 2.18 1.57 -14.31
C GLN A 17 0.92 1.47 -13.46
N THR A 18 1.01 0.85 -12.29
CA THR A 18 -0.14 0.65 -11.38
C THR A 18 -0.89 1.96 -11.11
N ILE A 19 -0.19 3.06 -10.82
CA ILE A 19 -0.83 4.38 -10.62
C ILE A 19 -1.67 4.80 -11.84
N SER A 20 -1.13 4.66 -13.05
CA SER A 20 -1.85 5.04 -14.28
C SER A 20 -3.03 4.11 -14.57
N ARG A 21 -2.92 2.81 -14.22
CA ARG A 21 -4.03 1.85 -14.35
C ARG A 21 -5.17 2.19 -13.41
N ILE A 22 -4.85 2.58 -12.17
CA ILE A 22 -5.87 3.05 -11.21
C ILE A 22 -6.52 4.31 -11.74
N ASP A 23 -5.73 5.29 -12.22
CA ASP A 23 -6.27 6.52 -12.80
C ASP A 23 -7.20 6.27 -14.00
N GLN A 24 -6.84 5.35 -14.89
CA GLN A 24 -7.69 4.95 -16.01
C GLN A 24 -9.00 4.32 -15.52
N SER A 25 -8.93 3.42 -14.53
CA SER A 25 -10.13 2.79 -13.99
C SER A 25 -11.06 3.78 -13.29
N LEU A 26 -10.53 4.87 -12.74
CA LEU A 26 -11.33 5.97 -12.21
C LEU A 26 -12.01 6.76 -13.34
N GLN A 27 -11.31 6.97 -14.47
CA GLN A 27 -11.84 7.72 -15.61
C GLN A 27 -12.93 6.96 -16.38
N ASP A 28 -12.75 5.64 -16.56
CA ASP A 28 -13.71 4.80 -17.30
C ASP A 28 -14.80 4.18 -16.40
N GLY A 29 -14.73 4.40 -15.08
CA GLY A 29 -15.68 3.92 -14.10
C GLY A 29 -15.47 2.45 -13.65
N SER A 30 -14.55 1.71 -14.26
CA SER A 30 -14.29 0.30 -13.91
C SER A 30 -13.74 0.11 -12.48
N PHE A 31 -13.25 1.19 -11.86
CA PHE A 31 -12.84 1.18 -10.45
C PHE A 31 -13.98 0.72 -9.52
N LEU A 32 -15.22 1.13 -9.81
CA LEU A 32 -16.40 0.77 -9.01
C LEU A 32 -16.77 -0.72 -9.15
N GLU A 33 -16.30 -1.38 -10.21
CA GLU A 33 -16.52 -2.81 -10.45
C GLU A 33 -15.37 -3.69 -9.95
N ASN A 34 -14.33 -3.08 -9.34
CA ASN A 34 -13.16 -3.81 -8.87
C ASN A 34 -13.53 -4.84 -7.80
N GLY A 35 -13.27 -6.12 -8.07
CA GLY A 35 -13.69 -7.24 -7.24
C GLY A 35 -13.10 -7.22 -5.82
N ALA A 36 -11.82 -6.84 -5.66
CA ALA A 36 -11.17 -6.78 -4.35
C ALA A 36 -11.72 -5.65 -3.47
N LEU A 37 -11.96 -4.48 -4.08
CA LEU A 37 -12.58 -3.34 -3.38
C LEU A 37 -14.02 -3.65 -2.99
N ARG A 38 -14.83 -4.18 -3.93
CA ARG A 38 -16.20 -4.61 -3.64
C ARG A 38 -16.25 -5.70 -2.57
N GLY A 39 -15.32 -6.67 -2.62
CA GLY A 39 -15.17 -7.72 -1.62
C GLY A 39 -14.91 -7.14 -0.23
N ALA A 40 -13.97 -6.22 -0.11
CA ALA A 40 -13.64 -5.56 1.15
C ALA A 40 -14.82 -4.79 1.75
N ILE A 41 -15.60 -4.09 0.92
CA ILE A 41 -16.78 -3.33 1.35
C ILE A 41 -17.94 -4.27 1.68
N SER A 42 -18.23 -5.26 0.83
CA SER A 42 -19.36 -6.17 1.02
C SER A 42 -19.19 -7.09 2.23
N HIS A 43 -17.95 -7.46 2.58
CA HIS A 43 -17.65 -8.22 3.80
C HIS A 43 -18.19 -7.51 5.04
N VAL A 44 -17.99 -6.19 5.12
CA VAL A 44 -18.46 -5.34 6.22
C VAL A 44 -19.97 -5.11 6.16
N SER A 45 -20.52 -4.90 4.97
CA SER A 45 -21.96 -4.62 4.77
C SER A 45 -22.84 -5.81 5.15
N ARG A 46 -22.38 -7.04 4.90
CA ARG A 46 -23.13 -8.28 5.15
C ARG A 46 -22.96 -8.81 6.57
N GLY A 47 -22.01 -8.26 7.33
CA GLY A 47 -21.63 -8.80 8.63
C GLY A 47 -21.01 -10.19 8.53
N GLU A 48 -20.45 -10.55 7.36
CA GLU A 48 -19.77 -11.83 7.14
C GLU A 48 -18.54 -11.89 8.04
N GLY A 49 -18.52 -12.81 9.01
CA GLY A 49 -17.43 -12.98 9.98
C GLY A 49 -17.79 -12.65 11.42
N SER A 50 -18.98 -12.13 11.70
CA SER A 50 -19.50 -12.09 13.07
C SER A 50 -19.93 -13.51 13.48
N SER A 51 -19.24 -14.11 14.47
CA SER A 51 -19.68 -15.37 15.04
C SER A 51 -21.07 -15.17 15.69
N GLU A 52 -21.92 -16.20 15.68
CA GLU A 52 -23.26 -16.15 16.28
C GLU A 52 -23.30 -15.77 17.77
N THR A 53 -22.12 -15.64 18.40
CA THR A 53 -21.92 -15.26 19.80
C THR A 53 -21.30 -13.87 19.99
N ALA A 54 -20.97 -13.14 18.89
CA ALA A 54 -20.26 -11.88 19.00
C ALA A 54 -21.22 -10.68 18.94
N SER A 55 -21.17 -9.91 19.99
CA SER A 55 -21.34 -8.45 20.11
C SER A 55 -22.23 -7.75 19.06
N GLU A 56 -23.13 -6.90 19.53
CA GLU A 56 -23.91 -5.91 18.74
C GLU A 56 -23.05 -4.91 17.89
N ARG A 57 -21.74 -5.16 17.76
CA ARG A 57 -20.79 -4.32 17.04
C ARG A 57 -20.87 -4.57 15.54
N LEU A 58 -21.07 -3.51 14.76
CA LEU A 58 -20.96 -3.57 13.30
C LEU A 58 -19.48 -3.73 12.88
N PRO A 59 -19.17 -4.65 11.94
CA PRO A 59 -17.84 -4.75 11.33
C PRO A 59 -17.42 -3.44 10.66
N LYS A 60 -16.13 -3.20 10.54
CA LYS A 60 -15.57 -1.96 10.01
C LYS A 60 -14.64 -2.19 8.83
N LEU A 61 -14.64 -1.24 7.92
CA LEU A 61 -13.67 -1.12 6.86
C LEU A 61 -12.51 -0.22 7.33
N HIS A 62 -11.34 -0.80 7.50
CA HIS A 62 -10.10 -0.11 7.83
C HIS A 62 -9.31 0.19 6.56
N LEU A 63 -9.11 1.46 6.25
CA LEU A 63 -8.29 1.94 5.15
C LEU A 63 -6.90 2.32 5.69
N VAL A 64 -5.87 1.69 5.16
CA VAL A 64 -4.49 1.86 5.66
C VAL A 64 -3.58 2.27 4.52
N GLY A 65 -2.81 3.33 4.69
CA GLY A 65 -1.82 3.75 3.70
C GLY A 65 -1.31 5.17 3.85
N LEU A 66 -0.42 5.54 2.94
CA LEU A 66 0.25 6.84 2.94
C LEU A 66 -0.70 7.94 2.49
N VAL A 67 -0.77 9.01 3.28
CA VAL A 67 -1.61 10.19 2.99
C VAL A 67 -0.80 11.28 2.32
N GLY A 68 -1.28 11.79 1.19
CA GLY A 68 -0.65 12.90 0.48
C GLY A 68 -0.70 12.81 -1.04
N LYS A 69 0.01 13.73 -1.69
CA LYS A 69 0.04 13.93 -3.16
C LYS A 69 1.36 13.52 -3.81
N GLY A 70 2.26 12.87 -3.06
CA GLY A 70 3.59 12.49 -3.54
C GLY A 70 3.59 11.49 -4.70
N GLY A 71 2.56 10.65 -4.80
CA GLY A 71 2.35 9.77 -5.95
C GLY A 71 3.38 8.65 -6.09
N VAL A 72 4.15 8.34 -5.04
CA VAL A 72 5.16 7.25 -5.04
C VAL A 72 4.58 5.96 -4.46
N HIS A 73 3.89 6.02 -3.36
CA HIS A 73 3.27 4.87 -2.68
C HIS A 73 1.75 4.88 -2.74
N ALA A 74 1.15 6.05 -2.61
CA ALA A 74 -0.28 6.30 -2.69
C ALA A 74 -0.53 7.72 -3.19
N ILE A 75 -1.77 8.06 -3.50
CA ILE A 75 -2.16 9.42 -3.87
C ILE A 75 -3.62 9.66 -3.47
N ASP A 76 -3.94 10.89 -3.11
CA ASP A 76 -5.21 11.34 -2.51
C ASP A 76 -6.46 10.91 -3.30
N ARG A 77 -6.50 11.14 -4.62
CA ARG A 77 -7.66 10.77 -5.46
C ARG A 77 -8.02 9.28 -5.42
N HIS A 78 -7.03 8.39 -5.15
CA HIS A 78 -7.30 6.96 -5.07
C HIS A 78 -8.04 6.59 -3.78
N TYR A 79 -7.60 7.08 -2.62
CA TYR A 79 -8.30 6.79 -1.38
C TYR A 79 -9.61 7.59 -1.24
N GLU A 80 -9.73 8.78 -1.85
CA GLU A 80 -11.03 9.46 -1.97
C GLU A 80 -12.02 8.62 -2.76
N ALA A 81 -11.60 8.01 -3.85
CA ALA A 81 -12.45 7.12 -4.63
C ALA A 81 -12.92 5.89 -3.84
N ILE A 82 -12.04 5.31 -2.99
CA ILE A 82 -12.43 4.21 -2.10
C ILE A 82 -13.48 4.68 -1.07
N LEU A 83 -13.28 5.84 -0.45
CA LEU A 83 -14.24 6.44 0.49
C LEU A 83 -15.59 6.68 -0.19
N SER A 84 -15.58 7.26 -1.39
CA SER A 84 -16.78 7.48 -2.21
C SER A 84 -17.50 6.17 -2.54
N MET A 85 -16.75 5.15 -2.91
CA MET A 85 -17.30 3.82 -3.20
C MET A 85 -17.93 3.18 -1.95
N ALA A 86 -17.25 3.23 -0.80
CA ALA A 86 -17.76 2.68 0.46
C ALA A 86 -19.08 3.36 0.86
N SER A 87 -19.12 4.69 0.79
CA SER A 87 -20.33 5.47 1.08
C SER A 87 -21.47 5.14 0.10
N SER A 88 -21.19 5.08 -1.21
CA SER A 88 -22.20 4.78 -2.23
C SER A 88 -22.76 3.36 -2.13
N GLN A 89 -22.01 2.43 -1.58
CA GLN A 89 -22.45 1.07 -1.30
C GLN A 89 -23.14 0.92 0.08
N GLY A 90 -23.39 2.02 0.78
CA GLY A 90 -24.22 2.08 1.97
C GLY A 90 -23.50 1.81 3.29
N LEU A 91 -22.17 1.83 3.34
CA LEU A 91 -21.48 1.77 4.63
C LEU A 91 -21.82 3.01 5.48
N ALA A 92 -22.19 2.79 6.72
CA ALA A 92 -22.39 3.88 7.66
C ALA A 92 -21.05 4.58 7.98
N ALA A 93 -21.08 5.88 8.23
CA ALA A 93 -19.88 6.65 8.57
C ALA A 93 -19.10 6.04 9.76
N SER A 94 -19.78 5.44 10.72
CA SER A 94 -19.17 4.77 11.88
C SER A 94 -18.40 3.49 11.53
N GLN A 95 -18.64 2.91 10.35
CA GLN A 95 -17.98 1.69 9.87
C GLN A 95 -16.72 1.97 9.06
N ILE A 96 -16.45 3.21 8.66
CA ILE A 96 -15.26 3.57 7.90
C ILE A 96 -14.20 4.14 8.83
N VAL A 97 -13.05 3.49 8.89
CA VAL A 97 -11.93 3.83 9.77
C VAL A 97 -10.67 4.04 8.95
N PHE A 98 -9.99 5.14 9.15
CA PHE A 98 -8.79 5.50 8.40
C PHE A 98 -7.55 5.50 9.31
N HIS A 99 -6.50 4.80 8.89
CA HIS A 99 -5.19 4.76 9.52
C HIS A 99 -4.22 5.55 8.65
N ALA A 100 -3.97 6.81 9.02
CA ALA A 100 -3.19 7.73 8.22
C ALA A 100 -1.69 7.56 8.46
N ILE A 101 -0.96 7.18 7.42
CA ILE A 101 0.50 7.14 7.43
C ILE A 101 1.02 8.44 6.81
N LEU A 102 1.87 9.17 7.54
CA LEU A 102 2.43 10.44 7.11
C LEU A 102 3.71 10.25 6.30
N ASP A 103 3.94 11.11 5.30
CA ASP A 103 5.03 11.00 4.35
C ASP A 103 6.29 11.78 4.80
N GLY A 104 6.43 13.03 4.41
CA GLY A 104 7.58 13.89 4.72
C GLY A 104 8.89 13.53 3.99
N ARG A 105 8.84 12.57 3.05
CA ARG A 105 9.99 12.11 2.25
C ARG A 105 9.77 12.24 0.75
N ASP A 106 8.63 11.77 0.25
CA ASP A 106 8.19 11.94 -1.13
C ASP A 106 7.33 13.21 -1.28
N THR A 107 6.99 13.84 -0.16
CA THR A 107 6.39 15.17 -0.01
C THR A 107 7.30 16.05 0.86
N ALA A 108 7.06 17.34 0.86
CA ALA A 108 7.84 18.29 1.68
C ALA A 108 7.68 17.95 3.18
N PRO A 109 8.75 18.01 3.98
CA PRO A 109 8.65 17.91 5.43
C PRO A 109 7.69 18.96 6.01
N ASN A 110 6.94 18.60 7.05
CA ASN A 110 5.93 19.44 7.71
C ASN A 110 4.73 19.81 6.82
N SER A 111 4.44 19.01 5.79
CA SER A 111 3.25 19.19 4.94
C SER A 111 2.05 18.35 5.39
N ALA A 112 2.23 17.46 6.37
CA ALA A 112 1.21 16.50 6.82
C ALA A 112 -0.09 17.15 7.28
N LEU A 113 -0.04 18.29 7.99
CA LEU A 113 -1.25 19.00 8.44
C LEU A 113 -2.17 19.38 7.28
N GLY A 114 -1.61 19.85 6.15
CA GLY A 114 -2.41 20.19 4.98
C GLY A 114 -3.11 18.96 4.38
N PHE A 115 -2.41 17.85 4.27
CA PHE A 115 -2.97 16.60 3.75
C PHE A 115 -4.00 15.98 4.70
N LEU A 116 -3.81 16.10 6.01
CA LEU A 116 -4.78 15.63 7.00
C LEU A 116 -6.07 16.46 6.95
N HIS A 117 -6.01 17.77 6.79
CA HIS A 117 -7.19 18.62 6.59
C HIS A 117 -7.96 18.23 5.30
N GLU A 118 -7.25 17.95 4.21
CA GLU A 118 -7.89 17.44 2.99
C GLU A 118 -8.56 16.08 3.24
N LEU A 119 -7.90 15.16 3.92
CA LEU A 119 -8.47 13.87 4.30
C LEU A 119 -9.70 14.02 5.21
N GLU A 120 -9.66 14.88 6.22
CA GLU A 120 -10.80 15.17 7.09
C GLU A 120 -11.98 15.71 6.29
N SER A 121 -11.74 16.57 5.29
CA SER A 121 -12.77 17.05 4.38
C SER A 121 -13.41 15.93 3.54
N MET A 122 -12.59 14.97 3.06
CA MET A 122 -13.08 13.78 2.36
C MET A 122 -13.90 12.88 3.28
N LEU A 123 -13.45 12.67 4.52
CA LEU A 123 -14.17 11.88 5.52
C LEU A 123 -15.48 12.56 5.95
N ALA A 124 -15.51 13.88 6.04
CA ALA A 124 -16.75 14.62 6.30
C ALA A 124 -17.77 14.48 5.16
N LYS A 125 -17.30 14.41 3.91
CA LYS A 125 -18.12 14.22 2.71
C LYS A 125 -18.64 12.79 2.53
N HIS A 126 -17.78 11.79 2.73
CA HIS A 126 -18.07 10.39 2.41
C HIS A 126 -18.37 9.53 3.65
N GLY A 127 -18.13 10.05 4.83
CA GLY A 127 -18.21 9.31 6.09
C GLY A 127 -16.86 8.71 6.50
N GLY A 128 -16.73 8.48 7.81
CA GLY A 128 -15.54 7.87 8.40
C GLY A 128 -14.82 8.77 9.39
N ARG A 129 -13.75 8.22 9.95
CA ARG A 129 -12.88 8.96 10.89
C ARG A 129 -11.44 8.48 10.80
N ILE A 130 -10.50 9.34 11.15
CA ILE A 130 -9.10 8.96 11.39
C ILE A 130 -9.02 8.30 12.77
N ALA A 131 -8.45 7.09 12.82
CA ALA A 131 -8.27 6.32 14.06
C ALA A 131 -6.83 6.38 14.59
N THR A 132 -5.86 6.42 13.66
CA THR A 132 -4.44 6.51 14.00
C THR A 132 -3.70 7.41 13.03
N VAL A 133 -2.67 8.07 13.55
CA VAL A 133 -1.67 8.82 12.77
C VAL A 133 -0.31 8.26 13.09
N CYS A 134 0.52 8.02 12.08
CA CYS A 134 1.86 7.46 12.24
C CYS A 134 2.77 7.87 11.09
N GLY A 135 3.98 8.25 11.35
CA GLY A 135 4.99 8.50 10.33
C GLY A 135 5.43 7.23 9.60
N ARG A 136 5.77 7.34 8.33
CA ARG A 136 6.20 6.21 7.49
C ARG A 136 7.44 5.48 7.99
N TYR A 137 8.27 6.11 8.81
CA TYR A 137 9.43 5.49 9.46
C TYR A 137 9.03 4.26 10.29
N TRP A 138 7.89 4.32 10.95
CA TRP A 138 7.34 3.26 11.79
C TRP A 138 6.46 2.29 11.00
N ALA A 139 5.49 2.84 10.27
CA ALA A 139 4.44 2.07 9.61
C ALA A 139 4.89 1.42 8.29
N MET A 140 5.98 1.90 7.69
CA MET A 140 6.43 1.50 6.35
C MET A 140 7.91 1.12 6.34
N ASP A 141 8.38 0.43 7.37
CA ASP A 141 9.71 -0.17 7.37
C ASP A 141 9.83 -1.28 6.32
N ARG A 142 11.00 -1.41 5.69
CA ARG A 142 11.30 -2.45 4.69
C ARG A 142 12.62 -3.17 4.93
N ASP A 143 13.32 -2.77 6.01
CA ASP A 143 14.68 -3.21 6.28
C ASP A 143 14.71 -4.18 7.48
N THR A 144 13.56 -4.82 7.78
CA THR A 144 13.36 -5.80 8.87
C THR A 144 13.58 -5.25 10.28
N ASN A 145 13.37 -3.95 10.48
CA ASN A 145 13.33 -3.36 11.82
C ASN A 145 11.92 -3.60 12.42
N TRP A 146 11.69 -4.84 12.81
CA TRP A 146 10.38 -5.32 13.24
C TRP A 146 9.80 -4.60 14.45
N GLU A 147 10.65 -4.07 15.33
CA GLU A 147 10.26 -3.23 16.46
C GLU A 147 9.45 -1.99 16.02
N ARG A 148 9.74 -1.45 14.83
CA ARG A 148 8.96 -0.33 14.27
C ARG A 148 7.58 -0.78 13.83
N THR A 149 7.52 -1.91 13.12
CA THR A 149 6.27 -2.51 12.68
C THR A 149 5.41 -2.92 13.88
N GLU A 150 6.01 -3.45 14.94
CA GLU A 150 5.33 -3.82 16.18
C GLU A 150 4.65 -2.63 16.85
N LEU A 151 5.33 -1.49 16.96
CA LEU A 151 4.75 -0.29 17.54
C LEU A 151 3.52 0.18 16.76
N TYR A 152 3.59 0.17 15.43
CA TYR A 152 2.45 0.51 14.60
C TYR A 152 1.32 -0.53 14.67
N TRP A 153 1.65 -1.82 14.67
CA TRP A 153 0.70 -2.91 14.90
C TRP A 153 -0.05 -2.74 16.22
N ASN A 154 0.69 -2.47 17.29
CA ASN A 154 0.09 -2.27 18.61
C ASN A 154 -0.87 -1.07 18.62
N CYS A 155 -0.53 0.01 17.92
CA CYS A 155 -1.39 1.18 17.76
C CYS A 155 -2.68 0.84 17.00
N MET A 156 -2.56 0.20 15.84
CA MET A 156 -3.67 -0.05 14.92
C MET A 156 -4.57 -1.23 15.35
N VAL A 157 -3.96 -2.33 15.81
CA VAL A 157 -4.67 -3.59 16.09
C VAL A 157 -4.99 -3.75 17.57
N ARG A 158 -4.05 -3.42 18.45
CA ARG A 158 -4.27 -3.58 19.90
C ARG A 158 -4.83 -2.32 20.57
N GLY A 159 -4.94 -1.19 19.83
CA GLY A 159 -5.36 0.08 20.40
C GLY A 159 -4.41 0.59 21.49
N ARG A 160 -3.12 0.31 21.37
CA ARG A 160 -2.07 0.66 22.34
C ARG A 160 -0.97 1.47 21.67
N ALA A 161 -0.74 2.67 22.16
CA ALA A 161 0.35 3.53 21.72
C ALA A 161 0.85 4.36 22.91
N GLU A 162 2.07 4.87 22.81
CA GLU A 162 2.59 5.83 23.79
C GLU A 162 1.87 7.18 23.72
N HIS A 163 1.39 7.53 22.52
CA HIS A 163 0.75 8.80 22.26
C HIS A 163 -0.71 8.65 21.86
N ALA A 164 -1.53 9.60 22.35
CA ALA A 164 -2.92 9.76 21.96
C ALA A 164 -3.24 11.25 21.81
N ALA A 165 -4.20 11.58 20.95
CA ALA A 165 -4.64 12.94 20.69
C ALA A 165 -6.14 12.97 20.39
N GLU A 166 -6.78 14.14 20.57
CA GLU A 166 -8.20 14.32 20.26
C GLU A 166 -8.44 14.34 18.74
N SER A 167 -7.54 14.98 17.98
CA SER A 167 -7.60 15.08 16.52
C SER A 167 -6.28 14.70 15.87
N ALA A 168 -6.31 14.45 14.56
CA ALA A 168 -5.11 14.19 13.76
C ALA A 168 -4.18 15.42 13.73
N ALA A 169 -4.75 16.62 13.72
CA ALA A 169 -4.00 17.87 13.77
C ALA A 169 -3.26 18.04 15.11
N ASP A 170 -3.92 17.71 16.24
CA ASP A 170 -3.29 17.76 17.56
C ASP A 170 -2.15 16.73 17.67
N ALA A 171 -2.33 15.53 17.10
CA ALA A 171 -1.29 14.51 17.06
C ALA A 171 -0.01 15.01 16.37
N VAL A 172 -0.15 15.63 15.19
CA VAL A 172 0.98 16.19 14.45
C VAL A 172 1.58 17.38 15.17
N SER A 173 0.76 18.27 15.73
CA SER A 173 1.24 19.44 16.48
C SER A 173 2.04 19.04 17.72
N ALA A 174 1.58 18.02 18.45
CA ALA A 174 2.30 17.46 19.59
C ALA A 174 3.61 16.78 19.17
N ALA A 175 3.63 16.06 18.05
CA ALA A 175 4.82 15.44 17.48
C ALA A 175 5.86 16.50 17.08
N LEU A 176 5.44 17.57 16.41
CA LEU A 176 6.32 18.71 16.07
C LEU A 176 6.91 19.36 17.31
N ALA A 177 6.13 19.51 18.38
CA ALA A 177 6.61 20.06 19.67
C ALA A 177 7.68 19.15 20.33
N ARG A 178 7.65 17.83 20.07
CA ARG A 178 8.69 16.87 20.45
C ARG A 178 9.91 16.87 19.53
N GLY A 179 9.86 17.63 18.42
CA GLY A 179 10.92 17.68 17.40
C GLY A 179 10.80 16.59 16.31
N GLU A 180 9.69 15.86 16.26
CA GLU A 180 9.41 14.86 15.24
C GLU A 180 8.91 15.57 13.97
N LYS A 181 9.44 15.18 12.80
CA LYS A 181 8.92 15.59 11.49
C LYS A 181 7.93 14.55 10.99
N ASP A 182 7.16 14.87 9.95
CA ASP A 182 6.11 14.01 9.39
C ASP A 182 6.51 12.54 9.27
N GLU A 183 7.71 12.27 8.70
CA GLU A 183 8.24 10.92 8.52
C GLU A 183 8.40 10.14 9.84
N PHE A 184 8.66 10.83 10.94
CA PHE A 184 9.05 10.25 12.23
C PHE A 184 7.98 10.35 13.30
N VAL A 185 6.79 10.89 12.99
CA VAL A 185 5.68 10.97 13.95
C VAL A 185 5.40 9.60 14.53
N ALA A 186 5.57 9.47 15.85
CA ALA A 186 5.34 8.21 16.54
C ALA A 186 3.88 7.75 16.43
N PRO A 187 3.61 6.42 16.44
CA PRO A 187 2.25 5.91 16.39
C PRO A 187 1.35 6.56 17.44
N THR A 188 0.28 7.21 17.01
CA THR A 188 -0.63 7.99 17.84
C THR A 188 -2.07 7.58 17.61
N ILE A 189 -2.83 7.30 18.67
CA ILE A 189 -4.26 6.98 18.63
C ILE A 189 -5.06 8.28 18.60
N ILE A 190 -6.11 8.35 17.77
CA ILE A 190 -6.95 9.54 17.62
C ILE A 190 -8.34 9.29 18.25
N GLY A 191 -8.86 10.33 18.93
CA GLY A 191 -10.21 10.31 19.53
C GLY A 191 -10.29 9.65 20.89
N SER A 192 -9.16 9.46 21.58
CA SER A 192 -9.12 8.95 22.94
C SER A 192 -8.78 10.06 23.93
N GLN A 193 -9.69 10.38 24.83
CA GLN A 193 -9.37 11.23 25.99
C GLN A 193 -8.62 10.40 27.05
N GLY A 194 -7.34 10.65 27.19
CA GLY A 194 -6.62 10.46 28.46
C GLY A 194 -6.02 9.12 28.79
N ALA A 195 -5.95 8.11 27.91
CA ALA A 195 -5.16 6.92 28.18
C ALA A 195 -4.62 6.27 26.88
N ALA A 196 -3.32 6.24 26.75
CA ALA A 196 -2.59 5.57 25.67
C ALA A 196 -2.76 4.03 25.65
N THR A 197 -3.63 3.48 26.48
CA THR A 197 -3.91 2.04 26.58
C THR A 197 -5.40 1.83 26.80
N GLN A 198 -6.19 1.69 25.74
CA GLN A 198 -7.57 1.20 25.86
C GLN A 198 -7.65 -0.22 25.31
N ALA A 199 -7.78 -1.18 26.22
CA ALA A 199 -8.04 -2.60 25.87
C ALA A 199 -9.30 -2.80 25.00
N ASN A 200 -10.14 -1.78 24.86
CA ASN A 200 -11.38 -1.77 24.07
C ASN A 200 -11.48 -0.53 23.17
N ASN A 201 -10.39 -0.14 22.48
CA ASN A 201 -10.46 0.94 21.51
C ASN A 201 -11.43 0.56 20.38
N PRO A 202 -12.57 1.26 20.21
CA PRO A 202 -13.56 0.92 19.19
C PRO A 202 -13.06 1.13 17.77
N SER A 203 -11.90 1.77 17.60
CA SER A 203 -11.26 2.00 16.30
C SER A 203 -10.13 1.01 16.00
N ALA A 204 -9.78 0.10 16.91
CA ALA A 204 -8.82 -0.96 16.66
C ALA A 204 -9.42 -2.02 15.73
N VAL A 205 -8.55 -2.65 14.93
CA VAL A 205 -8.93 -3.76 14.05
C VAL A 205 -9.31 -4.97 14.89
N GLN A 206 -10.46 -5.57 14.60
CA GLN A 206 -11.00 -6.72 15.33
C GLN A 206 -11.47 -7.82 14.35
N ASP A 207 -11.82 -8.99 14.90
CA ASP A 207 -12.42 -10.07 14.13
C ASP A 207 -13.65 -9.60 13.36
N GLY A 208 -13.79 -10.06 12.14
CA GLY A 208 -14.89 -9.70 11.24
C GLY A 208 -14.73 -8.36 10.51
N ASP A 209 -13.68 -7.56 10.82
CA ASP A 209 -13.40 -6.34 10.08
C ASP A 209 -12.77 -6.62 8.71
N SER A 210 -12.82 -5.64 7.83
CA SER A 210 -12.08 -5.62 6.58
C SER A 210 -10.92 -4.62 6.67
N VAL A 211 -9.73 -5.02 6.22
CA VAL A 211 -8.56 -4.14 6.14
C VAL A 211 -8.14 -4.01 4.67
N PHE A 212 -8.16 -2.82 4.15
CA PHE A 212 -7.71 -2.53 2.79
C PHE A 212 -6.47 -1.63 2.81
N CYS A 213 -5.32 -2.19 2.40
CA CYS A 213 -4.09 -1.42 2.22
C CYS A 213 -4.07 -0.78 0.84
N PHE A 214 -4.18 0.55 0.76
CA PHE A 214 -4.33 1.26 -0.50
C PHE A 214 -3.01 1.73 -1.13
N ASN A 215 -1.87 1.45 -0.54
CA ASN A 215 -0.58 1.70 -1.20
C ASN A 215 -0.44 0.82 -2.44
N TYR A 216 -0.09 1.40 -3.58
CA TYR A 216 0.14 0.64 -4.82
C TYR A 216 1.61 0.25 -5.04
N ARG A 217 2.54 0.70 -4.19
CA ARG A 217 3.94 0.27 -4.17
C ARG A 217 4.19 -0.69 -3.01
N ALA A 218 4.68 -1.87 -3.34
CA ALA A 218 4.74 -3.02 -2.46
C ALA A 218 5.82 -2.98 -1.36
N ASP A 219 6.99 -2.41 -1.67
CA ASP A 219 8.24 -2.62 -0.91
C ASP A 219 8.15 -2.28 0.58
N ARG A 220 7.33 -1.29 0.96
CA ARG A 220 7.23 -0.77 2.32
C ARG A 220 5.98 -1.18 3.10
N VAL A 221 5.15 -2.02 2.54
CA VAL A 221 3.93 -2.51 3.21
C VAL A 221 3.92 -4.03 3.44
N ARG A 222 5.00 -4.69 3.04
CA ARG A 222 5.14 -6.15 3.19
C ARG A 222 5.14 -6.58 4.64
N GLN A 223 5.96 -5.95 5.50
CA GLN A 223 6.09 -6.35 6.91
C GLN A 223 4.77 -6.27 7.67
N MET A 224 4.00 -5.18 7.48
CA MET A 224 2.68 -5.06 8.07
C MET A 224 1.71 -6.11 7.50
N SER A 225 1.74 -6.36 6.18
CA SER A 225 0.89 -7.36 5.55
C SER A 225 1.20 -8.78 6.02
N GLU A 226 2.47 -9.13 6.25
CA GLU A 226 2.87 -10.41 6.84
C GLU A 226 2.22 -10.64 8.21
N ALA A 227 2.20 -9.59 9.05
CA ALA A 227 1.57 -9.67 10.36
C ALA A 227 0.05 -9.93 10.28
N PHE A 228 -0.63 -9.52 9.22
CA PHE A 228 -2.04 -9.82 9.00
C PHE A 228 -2.29 -11.19 8.34
N LEU A 229 -1.37 -11.65 7.49
CA LEU A 229 -1.64 -12.79 6.60
C LEU A 229 -1.09 -14.12 7.08
N PHE A 230 0.07 -14.13 7.73
CA PHE A 230 0.73 -15.38 8.09
C PHE A 230 0.34 -15.87 9.49
N ASP A 231 -0.10 -17.12 9.58
CA ASP A 231 -0.43 -17.75 10.86
C ASP A 231 0.84 -18.02 11.69
N ASP A 232 1.93 -18.40 11.03
CA ASP A 232 3.25 -18.72 11.60
C ASP A 232 4.17 -17.51 11.79
N PHE A 233 3.58 -16.29 11.77
CA PHE A 233 4.34 -15.06 11.98
C PHE A 233 5.02 -15.02 13.35
N ALA A 234 6.35 -14.85 13.37
CA ALA A 234 7.17 -14.91 14.57
C ALA A 234 8.15 -13.72 14.74
N GLN A 235 7.96 -12.63 13.99
CA GLN A 235 8.93 -11.52 13.99
C GLN A 235 8.81 -10.61 15.22
N PHE A 236 7.62 -10.56 15.82
CA PHE A 236 7.35 -9.92 17.11
C PHE A 236 6.13 -10.56 17.78
N GLU A 237 5.90 -10.28 19.06
CA GLU A 237 4.75 -10.79 19.79
C GLU A 237 3.48 -10.02 19.42
N ARG A 238 2.84 -10.40 18.30
CA ARG A 238 1.60 -9.73 17.85
C ARG A 238 0.34 -10.13 18.65
N GLY A 239 0.40 -11.20 19.47
CA GLY A 239 -0.76 -11.83 20.08
C GLY A 239 -1.69 -12.52 19.06
N PRO A 240 -2.95 -12.82 19.42
CA PRO A 240 -3.91 -13.36 18.48
C PRO A 240 -4.08 -12.43 17.26
N ARG A 241 -3.98 -13.02 16.08
CA ARG A 241 -4.23 -12.30 14.82
C ARG A 241 -5.74 -12.10 14.66
N PRO A 242 -6.21 -10.88 14.40
CA PRO A 242 -7.62 -10.68 14.10
C PRO A 242 -7.98 -11.37 12.77
N LEU A 243 -9.09 -12.09 12.76
CA LEU A 243 -9.63 -12.74 11.57
C LEU A 243 -10.33 -11.69 10.71
N THR A 244 -9.59 -11.09 9.78
CA THR A 244 -10.06 -10.00 8.92
C THR A 244 -10.12 -10.41 7.46
N HIS A 245 -10.97 -9.73 6.68
CA HIS A 245 -10.84 -9.70 5.23
C HIS A 245 -9.73 -8.73 4.85
N TYR A 246 -8.50 -9.22 4.65
CA TYR A 246 -7.36 -8.39 4.25
C TYR A 246 -7.25 -8.33 2.74
N ALA A 247 -7.21 -7.13 2.16
CA ALA A 247 -7.05 -6.93 0.73
C ALA A 247 -6.09 -5.76 0.44
N THR A 248 -5.49 -5.75 -0.76
CA THR A 248 -4.45 -4.80 -1.13
C THR A 248 -4.70 -4.13 -2.48
N MET A 249 -4.19 -2.91 -2.65
CA MET A 249 -4.28 -2.18 -3.92
C MET A 249 -3.45 -2.84 -5.03
N ALA A 250 -2.27 -3.33 -4.72
CA ALA A 250 -1.37 -4.00 -5.65
C ALA A 250 -0.84 -5.30 -5.02
N GLN A 251 -0.28 -6.18 -5.83
CA GLN A 251 0.37 -7.39 -5.32
C GLN A 251 1.66 -7.03 -4.59
N TYR A 252 1.77 -7.41 -3.32
CA TYR A 252 2.94 -7.10 -2.50
C TYR A 252 3.96 -8.23 -2.46
N ARG A 253 3.50 -9.48 -2.51
CA ARG A 253 4.29 -10.72 -2.64
C ARG A 253 3.43 -11.79 -3.32
N ASP A 254 4.07 -12.76 -3.95
CA ASP A 254 3.37 -13.84 -4.66
C ASP A 254 2.71 -14.84 -3.72
N ASP A 255 3.24 -14.98 -2.50
CA ASP A 255 2.74 -15.88 -1.45
C ASP A 255 1.72 -15.23 -0.51
N PHE A 256 1.34 -13.99 -0.73
CA PHE A 256 0.26 -13.35 0.03
C PHE A 256 -1.11 -13.79 -0.48
N ALA A 257 -1.76 -14.67 0.29
CA ALA A 257 -3.09 -15.18 -0.03
C ALA A 257 -4.19 -14.16 0.33
N CYS A 258 -4.29 -13.07 -0.44
CA CYS A 258 -5.31 -12.04 -0.25
C CYS A 258 -5.79 -11.48 -1.60
N PRO A 259 -7.02 -10.92 -1.66
CA PRO A 259 -7.50 -10.22 -2.85
C PRO A 259 -6.63 -9.01 -3.19
N VAL A 260 -6.33 -8.83 -4.48
CA VAL A 260 -5.53 -7.73 -5.02
C VAL A 260 -6.36 -6.94 -6.02
N ALA A 261 -6.48 -5.61 -5.80
CA ALA A 261 -7.29 -4.76 -6.67
C ALA A 261 -6.68 -4.58 -8.06
N PHE A 262 -5.38 -4.37 -8.14
CA PHE A 262 -4.64 -4.20 -9.40
C PHE A 262 -3.44 -5.16 -9.44
N PRO A 263 -3.65 -6.44 -9.78
CA PRO A 263 -2.57 -7.42 -9.89
C PRO A 263 -1.61 -7.04 -11.02
N PRO A 264 -0.39 -7.63 -11.05
CA PRO A 264 0.55 -7.47 -12.15
C PRO A 264 -0.12 -7.80 -13.49
N GLN A 265 0.26 -7.06 -14.53
CA GLN A 265 -0.21 -7.36 -15.89
C GLN A 265 0.64 -8.46 -16.50
N GLU A 266 0.01 -9.51 -16.99
CA GLU A 266 0.68 -10.45 -17.86
C GLU A 266 0.84 -9.82 -19.25
N LEU A 267 2.09 -9.69 -19.66
CA LEU A 267 2.42 -9.14 -20.97
C LEU A 267 2.65 -10.30 -21.96
N HIS A 268 1.87 -10.28 -23.02
CA HIS A 268 1.97 -11.25 -24.12
C HIS A 268 2.36 -10.55 -25.43
N SER A 269 2.80 -11.33 -26.41
CA SER A 269 3.21 -10.83 -27.73
C SER A 269 4.34 -9.80 -27.63
N LEU A 270 5.28 -10.04 -26.72
CA LEU A 270 6.46 -9.21 -26.58
C LEU A 270 7.39 -9.43 -27.79
N PHE A 271 8.23 -8.43 -28.07
CA PHE A 271 9.20 -8.51 -29.17
C PHE A 271 10.02 -9.80 -29.12
N GLY A 272 10.56 -10.15 -27.95
CA GLY A 272 11.33 -11.39 -27.77
C GLY A 272 10.54 -12.67 -28.07
N GLU A 273 9.27 -12.72 -27.67
CA GLU A 273 8.37 -13.84 -27.99
C GLU A 273 8.11 -13.96 -29.48
N LEU A 274 7.81 -12.84 -30.14
CA LEU A 274 7.48 -12.82 -31.58
C LEU A 274 8.67 -13.21 -32.45
N VAL A 275 9.88 -12.73 -32.11
CA VAL A 275 11.13 -13.09 -32.80
C VAL A 275 11.42 -14.59 -32.65
N SER A 276 11.29 -15.11 -31.43
CA SER A 276 11.47 -16.49 -31.09
C SER A 276 10.45 -17.39 -31.80
N ALA A 277 9.17 -17.03 -31.80
CA ALA A 277 8.11 -17.79 -32.48
C ALA A 277 8.30 -17.90 -34.00
N LYS A 278 9.05 -16.95 -34.60
CA LYS A 278 9.44 -17.00 -36.03
C LYS A 278 10.74 -17.75 -36.28
N GLY A 279 11.34 -18.38 -35.27
CA GLY A 279 12.62 -19.09 -35.38
C GLY A 279 13.81 -18.17 -35.67
N LEU A 280 13.67 -16.88 -35.45
CA LEU A 280 14.73 -15.91 -35.65
C LEU A 280 15.63 -15.78 -34.41
N ARG A 281 16.89 -15.38 -34.67
CA ARG A 281 17.85 -15.14 -33.58
C ARG A 281 17.77 -13.67 -33.11
N GLN A 282 18.00 -13.46 -31.82
CA GLN A 282 18.08 -12.15 -31.21
C GLN A 282 19.26 -12.11 -30.23
N PHE A 283 19.83 -10.91 -30.04
CA PHE A 283 21.00 -10.71 -29.20
C PHE A 283 20.78 -9.52 -28.25
N ARG A 284 21.08 -9.72 -26.97
CA ARG A 284 21.01 -8.70 -25.93
C ARG A 284 22.41 -8.45 -25.38
N CYS A 285 22.86 -7.21 -25.41
CA CYS A 285 24.15 -6.82 -24.87
C CYS A 285 24.03 -5.50 -24.13
N ALA A 286 24.51 -5.47 -22.89
CA ALA A 286 24.60 -4.25 -22.12
C ALA A 286 25.63 -4.36 -21.00
N GLU A 287 26.04 -3.21 -20.48
CA GLU A 287 26.80 -3.14 -19.24
C GLU A 287 25.95 -3.56 -18.03
N THR A 288 26.61 -3.91 -16.91
CA THR A 288 25.96 -4.44 -15.69
C THR A 288 24.76 -3.58 -15.24
N GLU A 289 24.90 -2.24 -15.21
CA GLU A 289 23.85 -1.32 -14.76
C GLU A 289 22.64 -1.25 -15.71
N LYS A 290 22.83 -1.64 -16.98
CA LYS A 290 21.79 -1.60 -18.01
C LYS A 290 21.31 -2.98 -18.46
N TYR A 291 21.92 -4.03 -17.94
CA TYR A 291 21.61 -5.40 -18.36
C TYR A 291 20.14 -5.77 -18.11
N ALA A 292 19.62 -5.50 -16.92
CA ALA A 292 18.22 -5.74 -16.61
C ALA A 292 17.25 -4.94 -17.52
N HIS A 293 17.66 -3.77 -18.03
CA HIS A 293 16.83 -2.96 -18.92
C HIS A 293 16.58 -3.66 -20.25
N VAL A 294 17.64 -4.23 -20.85
CA VAL A 294 17.56 -4.90 -22.17
C VAL A 294 17.16 -6.37 -22.07
N THR A 295 17.08 -6.94 -20.87
CA THR A 295 16.66 -8.34 -20.63
C THR A 295 15.34 -8.38 -19.88
N PHE A 296 15.36 -8.31 -18.56
CA PHE A 296 14.19 -8.43 -17.68
C PHE A 296 13.05 -7.46 -18.04
N PHE A 297 13.31 -6.15 -18.06
CA PHE A 297 12.27 -5.14 -18.35
C PHE A 297 11.82 -5.20 -19.80
N PHE A 298 12.73 -5.38 -20.74
CA PHE A 298 12.41 -5.52 -22.15
C PHE A 298 11.57 -6.80 -22.43
N ASN A 299 11.78 -7.85 -21.65
CA ASN A 299 11.01 -9.09 -21.71
C ASN A 299 9.77 -9.05 -20.77
N GLY A 300 9.30 -7.86 -20.40
CA GLY A 300 8.05 -7.70 -19.66
C GLY A 300 8.08 -8.21 -18.23
N GLY A 301 9.25 -8.18 -17.58
CA GLY A 301 9.43 -8.69 -16.22
C GLY A 301 9.76 -10.19 -16.15
N ARG A 302 10.19 -10.81 -17.25
CA ARG A 302 10.56 -12.23 -17.32
C ARG A 302 12.07 -12.39 -17.38
N GLU A 303 12.63 -13.21 -16.49
CA GLU A 303 14.05 -13.59 -16.50
C GLU A 303 14.37 -14.63 -17.58
N ALA A 304 13.40 -15.46 -17.94
CA ALA A 304 13.59 -16.54 -18.90
C ALA A 304 14.11 -16.05 -20.25
N VAL A 305 15.10 -16.77 -20.77
CA VAL A 305 15.69 -16.55 -22.10
C VAL A 305 14.78 -17.20 -23.14
N TYR A 306 14.42 -16.48 -24.19
CA TYR A 306 13.62 -17.03 -25.27
C TYR A 306 14.49 -17.93 -26.19
N PRO A 307 13.93 -18.96 -26.84
CA PRO A 307 14.63 -19.71 -27.86
C PRO A 307 15.19 -18.78 -28.93
N GLY A 308 16.51 -18.94 -29.24
CA GLY A 308 17.22 -18.06 -30.17
C GLY A 308 17.67 -16.73 -29.62
N GLU A 309 17.49 -16.47 -28.30
CA GLU A 309 17.99 -15.27 -27.62
C GLU A 309 19.36 -15.57 -26.98
N ASP A 310 20.39 -14.81 -27.38
CA ASP A 310 21.71 -14.82 -26.78
C ASP A 310 21.91 -13.57 -25.95
N ARG A 311 22.57 -13.69 -24.79
CA ARG A 311 22.80 -12.57 -23.83
C ARG A 311 24.28 -12.44 -23.52
N VAL A 312 24.79 -11.21 -23.55
CA VAL A 312 26.15 -10.87 -23.10
C VAL A 312 26.06 -9.69 -22.09
N LEU A 313 26.62 -9.92 -20.91
CA LEU A 313 26.81 -8.90 -19.89
C LEU A 313 28.25 -8.40 -19.97
N VAL A 314 28.43 -7.10 -20.18
CA VAL A 314 29.73 -6.43 -20.12
C VAL A 314 29.87 -5.76 -18.74
N PRO A 315 30.92 -6.07 -17.96
CA PRO A 315 31.09 -5.41 -16.65
C PRO A 315 31.14 -3.90 -16.78
N SER A 316 30.32 -3.20 -15.98
CA SER A 316 30.40 -1.72 -15.89
C SER A 316 31.73 -1.29 -15.31
N PRO A 317 32.37 -0.21 -15.78
CA PRO A 317 33.53 0.38 -15.14
C PRO A 317 33.22 0.80 -13.70
N LYS A 318 34.13 0.51 -12.77
CA LYS A 318 33.98 0.92 -11.35
C LYS A 318 34.42 2.38 -11.18
N VAL A 319 33.56 3.31 -11.58
CA VAL A 319 33.79 4.76 -11.46
C VAL A 319 32.67 5.41 -10.65
N ALA A 320 32.94 6.57 -10.07
CA ALA A 320 31.97 7.24 -9.18
C ALA A 320 30.77 7.83 -9.92
N THR A 321 30.98 8.33 -11.14
CA THR A 321 29.96 9.01 -11.94
C THR A 321 30.04 8.61 -13.41
N TYR A 322 28.94 8.78 -14.17
CA TYR A 322 28.83 8.36 -15.57
C TYR A 322 29.79 9.10 -16.52
N ASP A 323 30.14 10.33 -16.23
CA ASP A 323 31.08 11.14 -16.98
C ASP A 323 32.53 10.67 -16.90
N LEU A 324 32.80 9.70 -16.02
CA LEU A 324 34.11 9.04 -15.87
C LEU A 324 34.19 7.65 -16.58
N LYS A 325 33.13 7.24 -17.28
CA LYS A 325 33.08 5.97 -18.01
C LYS A 325 33.79 6.03 -19.35
#